data_d213d659da4df58fdc43afd77a4b61ef
#
_entry.id   d213d659da4df58fdc43afd77a4b61ef
#
_cell.length_a   1.000
_cell.length_b   1.000
_cell.length_c   1.000
_cell.angle_alpha   90.00
_cell.angle_beta   90.00
_cell.angle_gamma   90.00
#
_symmetry.space_group_name_H-M   'P 1'
#
loop_
_entity.id
_entity.type
_entity.pdbx_description
1 polymer ?
#
loop_
_entity_poly.entity_id
_entity_poly.type
_entity_poly.pdbx_seq_one_letter_code
_entity_poly.pdbx_strand_id
1 'polypeptide(L)'
;MHLIEIQDLSYAYPQLDALQDISLHMDAGEVLCLVGPNGCGKTTLLDHLISAHPIQKGKIFLDGRDIRKIRVKEMAKRIGYVPQSRRNTFPYQVLDFVLMGRTPYTGVFASPDEEDRQIALSALEEIGILSFQNRIFTQLSGGERQLVILARALAQKTPLLLMDEPTAHLDFAHELMILETIVKMIKTQNLSVMMATHFPNHAFYLQSNGVPTRVAMMKQGRILEIGQPDEVLTVSNIETVFGVNSRILSIQNGQSSGLKTIVPVKTTKSESERMVLCD
;
A
#
# COMPACT_ATOMS: atom_id res chain seq x y z
N MET A 1 -7.00 4.27 20.76
CA MET A 1 -8.10 3.99 19.81
C MET A 1 -7.44 3.74 18.48
N HIS A 2 -7.69 2.59 17.88
CA HIS A 2 -7.05 2.23 16.61
C HIS A 2 -7.64 3.03 15.45
N LEU A 3 -6.81 3.40 14.49
CA LEU A 3 -7.24 4.04 13.25
C LEU A 3 -8.07 3.07 12.40
N ILE A 4 -7.58 1.83 12.27
CA ILE A 4 -8.28 0.71 11.65
C ILE A 4 -8.36 -0.44 12.66
N GLU A 5 -9.50 -1.10 12.72
CA GLU A 5 -9.69 -2.35 13.45
C GLU A 5 -10.55 -3.29 12.60
N ILE A 6 -10.05 -4.51 12.39
CA ILE A 6 -10.70 -5.57 11.63
C ILE A 6 -10.92 -6.74 12.58
N GLN A 7 -12.15 -7.26 12.65
CA GLN A 7 -12.57 -8.34 13.52
C GLN A 7 -13.19 -9.47 12.69
N ASP A 8 -12.55 -10.64 12.68
CA ASP A 8 -13.03 -11.91 12.10
C ASP A 8 -13.56 -11.79 10.66
N LEU A 9 -12.89 -10.93 9.85
CA LEU A 9 -13.28 -10.67 8.47
C LEU A 9 -13.04 -11.91 7.62
N SER A 10 -14.13 -12.42 7.01
CA SER A 10 -14.05 -13.49 6.02
C SER A 10 -14.83 -13.08 4.77
N TYR A 11 -14.26 -13.45 3.60
CA TYR A 11 -14.86 -13.15 2.30
C TYR A 11 -14.51 -14.22 1.29
N ALA A 12 -15.53 -14.67 0.56
CA ALA A 12 -15.38 -15.63 -0.52
C ALA A 12 -15.92 -15.05 -1.84
N TYR A 13 -15.13 -15.21 -2.91
CA TYR A 13 -15.66 -15.18 -4.27
C TYR A 13 -16.37 -16.51 -4.57
N PRO A 14 -17.17 -16.63 -5.65
CA PRO A 14 -17.95 -17.86 -5.93
C PRO A 14 -17.14 -19.17 -5.94
N GLN A 15 -15.83 -19.11 -6.19
CA GLN A 15 -14.97 -20.29 -6.30
C GLN A 15 -13.68 -20.20 -5.45
N LEU A 16 -13.54 -19.17 -4.58
CA LEU A 16 -12.31 -18.93 -3.85
C LEU A 16 -12.58 -18.25 -2.51
N ASP A 17 -12.16 -18.86 -1.42
CA ASP A 17 -12.09 -18.23 -0.10
C ASP A 17 -10.91 -17.25 -0.09
N ALA A 18 -11.19 -15.98 -0.30
CA ALA A 18 -10.16 -14.94 -0.45
C ALA A 18 -9.64 -14.42 0.89
N LEU A 19 -10.51 -14.34 1.91
CA LEU A 19 -10.15 -13.94 3.28
C LEU A 19 -10.81 -14.90 4.29
N GLN A 20 -10.05 -15.33 5.30
CA GLN A 20 -10.49 -16.30 6.30
C GLN A 20 -10.10 -15.82 7.70
N ASP A 21 -11.09 -15.37 8.47
CA ASP A 21 -10.99 -14.95 9.87
C ASP A 21 -9.85 -13.93 10.13
N ILE A 22 -9.76 -12.92 9.28
CA ILE A 22 -8.77 -11.85 9.40
C ILE A 22 -9.12 -10.95 10.58
N SER A 23 -8.20 -10.86 11.54
CA SER A 23 -8.27 -9.91 12.65
C SER A 23 -6.94 -9.16 12.77
N LEU A 24 -7.00 -7.83 12.72
CA LEU A 24 -5.85 -6.96 12.90
C LEU A 24 -6.30 -5.56 13.32
N HIS A 25 -5.35 -4.79 13.85
CA HIS A 25 -5.54 -3.36 14.06
C HIS A 25 -4.34 -2.58 13.52
N MET A 26 -4.55 -1.29 13.29
CA MET A 26 -3.54 -0.33 12.86
C MET A 26 -3.73 0.97 13.63
N ASP A 27 -2.63 1.54 14.12
CA ASP A 27 -2.63 2.82 14.83
C ASP A 27 -2.31 3.99 13.89
N ALA A 28 -2.60 5.20 14.35
CA ALA A 28 -2.27 6.40 13.56
C ALA A 28 -0.74 6.63 13.54
N GLY A 29 -0.22 7.06 12.39
CA GLY A 29 1.19 7.41 12.21
C GLY A 29 2.11 6.20 12.03
N GLU A 30 1.58 4.99 11.82
CA GLU A 30 2.40 3.80 11.52
C GLU A 30 2.25 3.35 10.06
N VAL A 31 3.19 2.51 9.62
CA VAL A 31 3.06 1.69 8.41
C VAL A 31 2.71 0.27 8.80
N LEU A 32 1.64 -0.26 8.22
CA LEU A 32 1.34 -1.69 8.25
C LEU A 32 1.60 -2.30 6.86
N CYS A 33 2.64 -3.11 6.75
CA CYS A 33 2.96 -3.85 5.53
C CYS A 33 2.19 -5.18 5.51
N LEU A 34 1.27 -5.34 4.56
CA LEU A 34 0.64 -6.64 4.24
C LEU A 34 1.59 -7.40 3.32
N VAL A 35 2.32 -8.37 3.85
CA VAL A 35 3.37 -9.09 3.12
C VAL A 35 2.91 -10.52 2.81
N GLY A 36 3.00 -10.92 1.54
CA GLY A 36 2.63 -12.28 1.12
C GLY A 36 2.67 -12.48 -0.39
N PRO A 37 2.61 -13.72 -0.88
CA PRO A 37 2.65 -14.03 -2.30
C PRO A 37 1.42 -13.48 -3.05
N ASN A 38 1.50 -13.46 -4.38
CA ASN A 38 0.36 -13.09 -5.20
C ASN A 38 -0.82 -14.03 -4.96
N GLY A 39 -2.05 -13.48 -4.95
CA GLY A 39 -3.28 -14.25 -4.71
C GLY A 39 -3.54 -14.62 -3.24
N CYS A 40 -2.73 -14.18 -2.26
CA CYS A 40 -2.99 -14.49 -0.84
C CYS A 40 -4.08 -13.65 -0.17
N GLY A 41 -4.73 -12.69 -0.88
CA GLY A 41 -5.84 -11.91 -0.36
C GLY A 41 -5.53 -10.44 -0.02
N LYS A 42 -4.30 -9.94 -0.24
CA LYS A 42 -3.90 -8.55 0.10
C LYS A 42 -4.80 -7.49 -0.53
N THR A 43 -4.94 -7.50 -1.85
CA THR A 43 -5.82 -6.59 -2.60
C THR A 43 -7.27 -6.68 -2.12
N THR A 44 -7.77 -7.91 -1.93
CA THR A 44 -9.14 -8.13 -1.43
C THR A 44 -9.35 -7.49 -0.06
N LEU A 45 -8.34 -7.55 0.82
CA LEU A 45 -8.40 -6.89 2.14
C LEU A 45 -8.42 -5.37 2.00
N LEU A 46 -7.58 -4.79 1.14
CA LEU A 46 -7.61 -3.34 0.87
C LEU A 46 -8.94 -2.88 0.25
N ASP A 47 -9.51 -3.67 -0.67
CA ASP A 47 -10.79 -3.38 -1.31
C ASP A 47 -11.96 -3.33 -0.30
N HIS A 48 -11.92 -4.14 0.77
CA HIS A 48 -12.90 -4.06 1.85
C HIS A 48 -12.79 -2.75 2.64
N LEU A 49 -11.56 -2.25 2.85
CA LEU A 49 -11.33 -0.99 3.58
C LEU A 49 -11.88 0.23 2.84
N ILE A 50 -11.90 0.20 1.51
CA ILE A 50 -12.53 1.25 0.68
C ILE A 50 -14.00 0.96 0.35
N SER A 51 -14.58 -0.08 0.97
CA SER A 51 -15.97 -0.52 0.72
C SER A 51 -16.26 -0.90 -0.74
N ALA A 52 -15.26 -1.38 -1.49
CA ALA A 52 -15.45 -1.88 -2.85
C ALA A 52 -16.17 -3.25 -2.86
N HIS A 53 -16.09 -4.00 -1.76
CA HIS A 53 -16.80 -5.26 -1.55
C HIS A 53 -17.68 -5.21 -0.30
N PRO A 54 -18.85 -5.88 -0.32
CA PRO A 54 -19.68 -6.01 0.89
C PRO A 54 -19.01 -6.93 1.91
N ILE A 55 -19.13 -6.60 3.19
CA ILE A 55 -18.67 -7.46 4.28
C ILE A 55 -19.64 -8.64 4.42
N GLN A 56 -19.17 -9.86 4.12
CA GLN A 56 -19.96 -11.09 4.26
C GLN A 56 -19.97 -11.57 5.73
N LYS A 57 -18.80 -11.58 6.39
CA LYS A 57 -18.63 -11.97 7.79
C LYS A 57 -17.60 -11.04 8.45
N GLY A 58 -17.78 -10.74 9.74
CA GLY A 58 -16.86 -9.90 10.51
C GLY A 58 -17.26 -8.43 10.53
N LYS A 59 -16.33 -7.59 10.98
CA LYS A 59 -16.52 -6.15 11.12
C LYS A 59 -15.23 -5.40 10.78
N ILE A 60 -15.37 -4.20 10.26
CA ILE A 60 -14.27 -3.26 10.05
C ILE A 60 -14.67 -1.92 10.66
N PHE A 61 -13.78 -1.34 11.45
CA PHE A 61 -13.95 -0.04 12.06
C PHE A 61 -12.88 0.92 11.56
N LEU A 62 -13.27 2.13 11.24
CA LEU A 62 -12.38 3.27 10.94
C LEU A 62 -12.65 4.34 12.02
N ASP A 63 -11.62 4.72 12.77
CA ASP A 63 -11.75 5.62 13.94
C ASP A 63 -12.87 5.17 14.90
N GLY A 64 -13.00 3.86 15.17
CA GLY A 64 -14.02 3.27 16.02
C GLY A 64 -15.44 3.25 15.44
N ARG A 65 -15.65 3.70 14.20
CA ARG A 65 -16.95 3.68 13.49
C ARG A 65 -16.99 2.53 12.50
N ASP A 66 -18.04 1.71 12.54
CA ASP A 66 -18.28 0.65 11.55
C ASP A 66 -18.34 1.26 10.14
N ILE A 67 -17.48 0.78 9.21
CA ILE A 67 -17.37 1.34 7.86
C ILE A 67 -18.68 1.27 7.07
N ARG A 68 -19.57 0.31 7.37
CA ARG A 68 -20.90 0.20 6.73
C ARG A 68 -21.80 1.40 7.04
N LYS A 69 -21.49 2.17 8.10
CA LYS A 69 -22.23 3.38 8.52
C LYS A 69 -21.60 4.66 8.02
N ILE A 70 -20.45 4.59 7.33
CA ILE A 70 -19.74 5.75 6.81
C ILE A 70 -20.17 5.97 5.35
N ARG A 71 -20.58 7.19 5.02
CA ARG A 71 -20.95 7.54 3.64
C ARG A 71 -19.71 7.54 2.74
N VAL A 72 -19.84 7.15 1.46
CA VAL A 72 -18.73 7.05 0.49
C VAL A 72 -17.90 8.35 0.43
N LYS A 73 -18.56 9.52 0.38
CA LYS A 73 -17.87 10.83 0.36
C LYS A 73 -17.06 11.09 1.65
N GLU A 74 -17.58 10.64 2.81
CA GLU A 74 -16.87 10.75 4.09
C GLU A 74 -15.69 9.77 4.14
N MET A 75 -15.88 8.54 3.68
CA MET A 75 -14.81 7.54 3.54
C MET A 75 -13.67 8.08 2.67
N ALA A 76 -13.99 8.68 1.52
CA ALA A 76 -13.01 9.26 0.61
C ALA A 76 -12.25 10.47 1.20
N LYS A 77 -12.69 11.08 2.29
CA LYS A 77 -11.95 12.09 3.06
C LYS A 77 -11.05 11.50 4.14
N ARG A 78 -11.16 10.21 4.38
CA ARG A 78 -10.41 9.48 5.41
C ARG A 78 -9.38 8.53 4.84
N ILE A 79 -9.66 7.96 3.67
CA ILE A 79 -8.83 6.94 3.03
C ILE A 79 -8.49 7.39 1.62
N GLY A 80 -7.19 7.54 1.34
CA GLY A 80 -6.64 7.63 -0.01
C GLY A 80 -6.26 6.24 -0.52
N TYR A 81 -6.35 6.02 -1.82
CA TYR A 81 -6.03 4.72 -2.41
C TYR A 81 -5.12 4.82 -3.63
N VAL A 82 -4.01 4.11 -3.57
CA VAL A 82 -3.06 3.89 -4.67
C VAL A 82 -3.26 2.47 -5.18
N PRO A 83 -3.98 2.26 -6.28
CA PRO A 83 -4.20 0.92 -6.83
C PRO A 83 -2.93 0.38 -7.49
N GLN A 84 -2.83 -0.94 -7.59
CA GLN A 84 -1.91 -1.58 -8.53
C GLN A 84 -2.20 -1.04 -9.94
N SER A 85 -1.15 -0.66 -10.69
CA SER A 85 -1.28 0.17 -11.89
C SER A 85 -2.38 -0.34 -12.85
N ARG A 86 -3.37 0.50 -13.13
CA ARG A 86 -4.39 0.25 -14.15
C ARG A 86 -4.02 1.04 -15.42
N ARG A 87 -4.25 0.45 -16.59
CA ARG A 87 -4.13 1.16 -17.87
C ARG A 87 -5.19 2.27 -17.89
N ASN A 88 -4.77 3.52 -17.73
CA ASN A 88 -5.63 4.65 -18.00
C ASN A 88 -5.51 5.02 -19.49
N THR A 89 -6.63 5.09 -20.19
CA THR A 89 -6.68 5.31 -21.64
C THR A 89 -6.91 6.77 -22.02
N PHE A 90 -7.29 7.62 -21.04
CA PHE A 90 -7.59 9.02 -21.31
C PHE A 90 -6.35 9.91 -21.24
N PRO A 91 -6.13 10.80 -22.24
CA PRO A 91 -4.95 11.65 -22.34
C PRO A 91 -5.08 12.94 -21.50
N TYR A 92 -5.35 12.80 -20.20
CA TYR A 92 -5.36 13.94 -19.26
C TYR A 92 -3.97 14.54 -19.11
N GLN A 93 -3.88 15.85 -18.85
CA GLN A 93 -2.67 16.43 -18.29
C GLN A 93 -2.45 15.89 -16.87
N VAL A 94 -1.18 15.78 -16.47
CA VAL A 94 -0.81 15.28 -15.15
C VAL A 94 -1.48 16.09 -14.04
N LEU A 95 -1.47 17.41 -14.13
CA LEU A 95 -2.13 18.26 -13.13
C LEU A 95 -3.62 17.99 -13.02
N ASP A 96 -4.34 17.84 -14.15
CA ASP A 96 -5.76 17.54 -14.16
C ASP A 96 -6.04 16.16 -13.53
N PHE A 97 -5.16 15.19 -13.81
CA PHE A 97 -5.26 13.86 -13.20
C PHE A 97 -5.05 13.90 -11.68
N VAL A 98 -4.11 14.70 -11.19
CA VAL A 98 -3.86 14.87 -9.75
C VAL A 98 -5.02 15.63 -9.08
N LEU A 99 -5.59 16.64 -9.75
CA LEU A 99 -6.78 17.37 -9.30
C LEU A 99 -8.00 16.47 -9.06
N MET A 100 -8.12 15.31 -9.76
CA MET A 100 -9.17 14.33 -9.45
C MET A 100 -9.10 13.80 -8.01
N GLY A 101 -7.94 13.88 -7.34
CA GLY A 101 -7.80 13.58 -5.92
C GLY A 101 -8.62 14.51 -5.02
N ARG A 102 -8.98 15.70 -5.51
CA ARG A 102 -9.78 16.68 -4.78
C ARG A 102 -11.30 16.47 -4.87
N THR A 103 -11.75 15.53 -5.71
CA THR A 103 -13.18 15.21 -5.91
C THR A 103 -14.00 15.04 -4.61
N PRO A 104 -13.48 14.44 -3.51
CA PRO A 104 -14.23 14.33 -2.26
C PRO A 104 -14.58 15.69 -1.61
N TYR A 105 -13.87 16.74 -1.96
CA TYR A 105 -14.03 18.10 -1.39
C TYR A 105 -14.87 19.00 -2.27
N THR A 106 -14.89 18.75 -3.59
CA THR A 106 -15.70 19.53 -4.54
C THR A 106 -17.19 19.18 -4.45
N GLY A 107 -18.05 20.11 -4.84
CA GLY A 107 -19.49 19.87 -5.05
C GLY A 107 -19.76 18.97 -6.26
N VAL A 108 -20.96 18.39 -6.35
CA VAL A 108 -21.33 17.44 -7.44
C VAL A 108 -21.19 18.07 -8.83
N PHE A 109 -21.40 19.40 -8.94
CA PHE A 109 -21.29 20.16 -10.19
C PHE A 109 -20.22 21.26 -10.13
N ALA A 110 -19.39 21.28 -9.09
CA ALA A 110 -18.34 22.28 -8.94
C ALA A 110 -17.04 21.80 -9.56
N SER A 111 -16.31 22.68 -10.21
CA SER A 111 -14.92 22.47 -10.61
C SER A 111 -14.01 22.68 -9.41
N PRO A 112 -12.81 22.03 -9.39
CA PRO A 112 -11.76 22.36 -8.43
C PRO A 112 -11.45 23.86 -8.47
N ASP A 113 -11.24 24.46 -7.29
CA ASP A 113 -10.88 25.86 -7.17
C ASP A 113 -9.34 26.08 -7.14
N GLU A 114 -8.90 27.31 -6.89
CA GLU A 114 -7.47 27.65 -6.87
C GLU A 114 -6.77 27.00 -5.66
N GLU A 115 -7.45 26.81 -4.53
CA GLU A 115 -6.89 26.10 -3.37
C GLU A 115 -6.65 24.61 -3.71
N ASP A 116 -7.62 23.97 -4.35
CA ASP A 116 -7.47 22.59 -4.84
C ASP A 116 -6.30 22.45 -5.83
N ARG A 117 -6.14 23.47 -6.71
CA ARG A 117 -5.03 23.52 -7.65
C ARG A 117 -3.67 23.61 -6.95
N GLN A 118 -3.54 24.48 -5.94
CA GLN A 118 -2.31 24.60 -5.15
C GLN A 118 -1.99 23.33 -4.38
N ILE A 119 -2.99 22.63 -3.84
CA ILE A 119 -2.83 21.32 -3.20
C ILE A 119 -2.30 20.28 -4.20
N ALA A 120 -2.83 20.25 -5.41
CA ALA A 120 -2.37 19.32 -6.44
C ALA A 120 -0.91 19.61 -6.88
N LEU A 121 -0.56 20.89 -7.06
CA LEU A 121 0.83 21.30 -7.37
C LEU A 121 1.79 20.93 -6.22
N SER A 122 1.41 21.19 -4.97
CA SER A 122 2.18 20.81 -3.79
C SER A 122 2.41 19.29 -3.73
N ALA A 123 1.40 18.48 -4.04
CA ALA A 123 1.55 17.02 -4.08
C ALA A 123 2.55 16.56 -5.15
N LEU A 124 2.57 17.20 -6.32
CA LEU A 124 3.58 16.95 -7.35
C LEU A 124 4.99 17.36 -6.91
N GLU A 125 5.11 18.48 -6.21
CA GLU A 125 6.39 18.99 -5.68
C GLU A 125 6.92 18.10 -4.56
N GLU A 126 6.06 17.62 -3.66
CA GLU A 126 6.43 16.72 -2.55
C GLU A 126 7.09 15.42 -3.03
N ILE A 127 6.67 14.92 -4.20
CA ILE A 127 7.25 13.73 -4.85
C ILE A 127 8.46 14.09 -5.74
N GLY A 128 8.65 15.38 -6.08
CA GLY A 128 9.73 15.81 -6.96
C GLY A 128 9.41 15.75 -8.45
N ILE A 129 8.13 15.68 -8.83
CA ILE A 129 7.67 15.59 -10.23
C ILE A 129 6.85 16.78 -10.71
N LEU A 130 7.03 17.97 -10.08
CA LEU A 130 6.32 19.18 -10.46
C LEU A 130 6.51 19.53 -11.96
N SER A 131 7.69 19.23 -12.52
CA SER A 131 7.98 19.43 -13.96
C SER A 131 7.06 18.63 -14.89
N PHE A 132 6.36 17.61 -14.39
CA PHE A 132 5.43 16.79 -15.19
C PHE A 132 4.04 17.41 -15.33
N GLN A 133 3.71 18.49 -14.62
CA GLN A 133 2.37 19.05 -14.49
C GLN A 133 1.61 19.21 -15.82
N ASN A 134 2.32 19.60 -16.89
CA ASN A 134 1.76 19.85 -18.23
C ASN A 134 1.93 18.65 -19.20
N ARG A 135 2.59 17.57 -18.77
CA ARG A 135 2.76 16.37 -19.61
C ARG A 135 1.44 15.59 -19.69
N ILE A 136 1.28 14.83 -20.75
CA ILE A 136 0.12 13.95 -20.92
C ILE A 136 0.37 12.64 -20.17
N PHE A 137 -0.54 12.25 -19.29
CA PHE A 137 -0.43 11.08 -18.43
C PHE A 137 -0.15 9.78 -19.21
N THR A 138 -0.79 9.57 -20.36
CA THR A 138 -0.62 8.37 -21.19
C THR A 138 0.77 8.27 -21.85
N GLN A 139 1.52 9.36 -21.93
CA GLN A 139 2.86 9.42 -22.52
C GLN A 139 3.97 9.16 -21.50
N LEU A 140 3.62 9.03 -20.21
CA LEU A 140 4.57 8.74 -19.15
C LEU A 140 5.02 7.27 -19.19
N SER A 141 6.24 7.00 -18.72
CA SER A 141 6.71 5.64 -18.41
C SER A 141 5.87 5.00 -17.28
N GLY A 142 6.03 3.70 -17.06
CA GLY A 142 5.33 2.99 -15.97
C GLY A 142 5.65 3.59 -14.60
N GLY A 143 6.93 3.86 -14.33
CA GLY A 143 7.38 4.46 -13.07
C GLY A 143 6.88 5.88 -12.88
N GLU A 144 7.02 6.74 -13.91
CA GLU A 144 6.51 8.12 -13.86
C GLU A 144 4.98 8.14 -13.61
N ARG A 145 4.22 7.23 -14.24
CA ARG A 145 2.76 7.11 -14.00
C ARG A 145 2.45 6.76 -12.56
N GLN A 146 3.21 5.84 -11.96
CA GLN A 146 3.00 5.43 -10.57
C GLN A 146 3.24 6.59 -9.59
N LEU A 147 4.27 7.41 -9.83
CA LEU A 147 4.50 8.63 -9.05
C LEU A 147 3.34 9.62 -9.18
N VAL A 148 2.77 9.78 -10.37
CA VAL A 148 1.58 10.66 -10.58
C VAL A 148 0.33 10.09 -9.90
N ILE A 149 0.14 8.77 -9.88
CA ILE A 149 -0.95 8.13 -9.13
C ILE A 149 -0.78 8.36 -7.62
N LEU A 150 0.45 8.28 -7.12
CA LEU A 150 0.76 8.61 -5.73
C LEU A 150 0.48 10.09 -5.43
N ALA A 151 0.88 11.01 -6.32
CA ALA A 151 0.58 12.45 -6.17
C ALA A 151 -0.93 12.71 -6.08
N ARG A 152 -1.74 12.05 -6.90
CA ARG A 152 -3.21 12.14 -6.84
C ARG A 152 -3.74 11.68 -5.49
N ALA A 153 -3.22 10.59 -4.93
CA ALA A 153 -3.64 10.09 -3.64
C ALA A 153 -3.22 11.03 -2.50
N LEU A 154 -2.02 11.62 -2.57
CA LEU A 154 -1.56 12.64 -1.60
C LEU A 154 -2.36 13.93 -1.68
N ALA A 155 -2.74 14.38 -2.89
CA ALA A 155 -3.60 15.56 -3.07
C ALA A 155 -4.97 15.40 -2.39
N GLN A 156 -5.41 14.19 -2.13
CA GLN A 156 -6.64 13.90 -1.37
C GLN A 156 -6.54 14.31 0.11
N LYS A 157 -5.31 14.49 0.68
CA LYS A 157 -5.08 14.93 2.07
C LYS A 157 -5.82 14.08 3.11
N THR A 158 -5.69 12.77 3.01
CA THR A 158 -6.32 11.80 3.93
C THR A 158 -5.35 11.38 5.03
N PRO A 159 -5.82 11.05 6.25
CA PRO A 159 -4.98 10.54 7.33
C PRO A 159 -4.48 9.11 7.11
N LEU A 160 -5.14 8.34 6.24
CA LEU A 160 -4.76 6.97 5.88
C LEU A 160 -4.60 6.85 4.36
N LEU A 161 -3.49 6.23 3.94
CA LEU A 161 -3.22 5.87 2.57
C LEU A 161 -3.12 4.35 2.44
N LEU A 162 -3.96 3.76 1.62
CA LEU A 162 -3.87 2.36 1.23
C LEU A 162 -3.11 2.26 -0.09
N MET A 163 -2.13 1.35 -0.17
CA MET A 163 -1.29 1.17 -1.35
C MET A 163 -1.27 -0.30 -1.74
N ASP A 164 -1.71 -0.60 -2.96
CA ASP A 164 -1.71 -1.96 -3.49
C ASP A 164 -0.53 -2.14 -4.46
N GLU A 165 0.51 -2.82 -4.00
CA GLU A 165 1.75 -3.08 -4.74
C GLU A 165 2.33 -1.83 -5.43
N PRO A 166 2.58 -0.73 -4.69
CA PRO A 166 2.91 0.57 -5.29
C PRO A 166 4.22 0.59 -6.06
N THR A 167 5.08 -0.40 -5.86
CA THR A 167 6.41 -0.50 -6.47
C THR A 167 6.51 -1.60 -7.53
N ALA A 168 5.40 -2.30 -7.82
CA ALA A 168 5.40 -3.38 -8.80
C ALA A 168 5.80 -2.87 -10.20
N HIS A 169 6.73 -3.58 -10.85
CA HIS A 169 7.24 -3.27 -12.20
C HIS A 169 8.00 -1.93 -12.32
N LEU A 170 8.50 -1.38 -11.21
CA LEU A 170 9.34 -0.20 -11.20
C LEU A 170 10.83 -0.58 -11.24
N ASP A 171 11.65 0.33 -11.77
CA ASP A 171 13.09 0.28 -11.59
C ASP A 171 13.49 0.72 -10.16
N PHE A 172 14.72 0.47 -9.77
CA PHE A 172 15.23 0.76 -8.44
C PHE A 172 15.07 2.24 -8.03
N ALA A 173 15.22 3.17 -8.97
CA ALA A 173 15.16 4.59 -8.66
C ALA A 173 13.72 5.01 -8.30
N HIS A 174 12.74 4.60 -9.11
CA HIS A 174 11.34 4.89 -8.86
C HIS A 174 10.79 4.16 -7.62
N GLU A 175 11.21 2.90 -7.40
CA GLU A 175 10.87 2.17 -6.17
C GLU A 175 11.35 2.94 -4.93
N LEU A 176 12.61 3.35 -4.92
CA LEU A 176 13.20 4.09 -3.81
C LEU A 176 12.50 5.44 -3.59
N MET A 177 12.20 6.19 -4.67
CA MET A 177 11.47 7.47 -4.57
C MET A 177 10.11 7.31 -3.89
N ILE A 178 9.37 6.22 -4.15
CA ILE A 178 8.11 5.95 -3.47
C ILE A 178 8.34 5.70 -1.97
N LEU A 179 9.31 4.85 -1.62
CA LEU A 179 9.61 4.55 -0.22
C LEU A 179 10.10 5.78 0.53
N GLU A 180 10.96 6.60 -0.06
CA GLU A 180 11.41 7.88 0.51
C GLU A 180 10.25 8.85 0.71
N THR A 181 9.32 8.93 -0.26
CA THR A 181 8.12 9.74 -0.14
C THR A 181 7.25 9.27 1.04
N ILE A 182 7.04 7.96 1.20
CA ILE A 182 6.32 7.40 2.34
C ILE A 182 6.99 7.78 3.66
N VAL A 183 8.31 7.59 3.78
CA VAL A 183 9.09 7.98 4.97
C VAL A 183 8.90 9.46 5.29
N LYS A 184 9.04 10.32 4.29
CA LYS A 184 8.87 11.77 4.43
C LYS A 184 7.46 12.13 4.94
N MET A 185 6.41 11.59 4.30
CA MET A 185 5.02 11.91 4.63
C MET A 185 4.65 11.48 6.06
N ILE A 186 5.10 10.30 6.49
CA ILE A 186 4.83 9.83 7.86
C ILE A 186 5.50 10.75 8.87
N LYS A 187 6.78 11.10 8.66
CA LYS A 187 7.54 11.95 9.58
C LYS A 187 7.04 13.39 9.64
N THR A 188 6.56 13.94 8.53
CA THR A 188 6.19 15.36 8.43
C THR A 188 4.69 15.63 8.58
N GLN A 189 3.84 14.68 8.21
CA GLN A 189 2.39 14.86 8.15
C GLN A 189 1.61 13.88 9.04
N ASN A 190 2.31 13.00 9.78
CA ASN A 190 1.70 11.94 10.59
C ASN A 190 0.74 11.06 9.76
N LEU A 191 1.07 10.85 8.46
CA LEU A 191 0.32 9.99 7.56
C LEU A 191 0.42 8.54 8.04
N SER A 192 -0.68 7.81 7.99
CA SER A 192 -0.70 6.37 8.22
C SER A 192 -0.73 5.65 6.87
N VAL A 193 -0.01 4.54 6.73
CA VAL A 193 0.06 3.81 5.45
C VAL A 193 -0.18 2.32 5.66
N MET A 194 -1.16 1.75 4.96
CA MET A 194 -1.27 0.30 4.84
C MET A 194 -0.86 -0.09 3.42
N MET A 195 0.23 -0.85 3.29
CA MET A 195 0.85 -1.18 2.01
C MET A 195 0.86 -2.68 1.78
N ALA A 196 0.11 -3.15 0.77
CA ALA A 196 0.25 -4.51 0.27
C ALA A 196 1.50 -4.62 -0.61
N THR A 197 2.34 -5.61 -0.34
CA THR A 197 3.56 -5.85 -1.10
C THR A 197 3.95 -7.32 -1.08
N HIS A 198 4.61 -7.78 -2.12
CA HIS A 198 5.28 -9.08 -2.14
C HIS A 198 6.80 -8.96 -1.90
N PHE A 199 7.31 -7.74 -1.62
CA PHE A 199 8.70 -7.45 -1.30
C PHE A 199 8.88 -7.19 0.20
N PRO A 200 9.27 -8.19 1.01
CA PRO A 200 9.38 -8.01 2.46
C PRO A 200 10.48 -7.00 2.86
N ASN A 201 11.48 -6.76 2.01
CA ASN A 201 12.55 -5.79 2.28
C ASN A 201 12.04 -4.34 2.43
N HIS A 202 10.87 -3.99 1.90
CA HIS A 202 10.27 -2.68 2.10
C HIS A 202 10.04 -2.38 3.59
N ALA A 203 9.59 -3.37 4.38
CA ALA A 203 9.36 -3.18 5.80
C ALA A 203 10.66 -2.91 6.56
N PHE A 204 11.75 -3.59 6.22
CA PHE A 204 13.07 -3.30 6.80
C PHE A 204 13.59 -1.92 6.41
N TYR A 205 13.38 -1.50 5.15
CA TYR A 205 13.74 -0.17 4.70
C TYR A 205 13.01 0.92 5.52
N LEU A 206 11.71 0.80 5.67
CA LEU A 206 10.89 1.75 6.43
C LEU A 206 11.31 1.80 7.90
N GLN A 207 11.49 0.65 8.54
CA GLN A 207 11.94 0.53 9.92
C GLN A 207 13.34 1.17 10.11
N SER A 208 14.30 0.88 9.22
CA SER A 208 15.67 1.43 9.31
C SER A 208 15.70 2.95 9.13
N ASN A 209 14.71 3.53 8.45
CA ASN A 209 14.52 4.97 8.33
C ASN A 209 13.71 5.58 9.48
N GLY A 210 13.50 4.84 10.60
CA GLY A 210 12.86 5.35 11.82
C GLY A 210 11.34 5.55 11.69
N VAL A 211 10.69 4.83 10.77
CA VAL A 211 9.23 4.83 10.64
C VAL A 211 8.66 3.72 11.52
N PRO A 212 7.65 4.00 12.38
CA PRO A 212 6.92 2.95 13.07
C PRO A 212 6.31 1.98 12.07
N THR A 213 6.86 0.75 12.00
CA THR A 213 6.51 -0.22 10.97
C THR A 213 6.11 -1.54 11.59
N ARG A 214 4.98 -2.09 11.15
CA ARG A 214 4.53 -3.44 11.47
C ARG A 214 4.30 -4.24 10.18
N VAL A 215 4.39 -5.53 10.29
CA VAL A 215 4.17 -6.48 9.20
C VAL A 215 3.04 -7.41 9.58
N ALA A 216 2.06 -7.58 8.70
CA ALA A 216 1.10 -8.66 8.73
C ALA A 216 1.43 -9.64 7.59
N MET A 217 1.91 -10.82 7.94
CA MET A 217 2.30 -11.83 6.96
C MET A 217 1.11 -12.69 6.56
N MET A 218 0.76 -12.67 5.28
CA MET A 218 -0.43 -13.31 4.74
C MET A 218 -0.13 -14.52 3.86
N LYS A 219 -0.92 -15.58 4.02
CA LYS A 219 -0.92 -16.76 3.15
C LYS A 219 -2.33 -17.33 3.06
N GLN A 220 -2.79 -17.64 1.84
CA GLN A 220 -4.07 -18.31 1.59
C GLN A 220 -5.26 -17.69 2.35
N GLY A 221 -5.38 -16.38 2.30
CA GLY A 221 -6.48 -15.64 2.93
C GLY A 221 -6.39 -15.48 4.44
N ARG A 222 -5.29 -15.90 5.09
CA ARG A 222 -5.08 -15.81 6.54
C ARG A 222 -3.88 -14.94 6.89
N ILE A 223 -3.92 -14.31 8.06
CA ILE A 223 -2.73 -13.74 8.70
C ILE A 223 -2.07 -14.87 9.50
N LEU A 224 -0.80 -15.15 9.19
CA LEU A 224 0.00 -16.13 9.92
C LEU A 224 0.68 -15.51 11.13
N GLU A 225 1.16 -14.28 10.98
CA GLU A 225 1.85 -13.57 12.04
C GLU A 225 1.74 -12.06 11.81
N ILE A 226 1.70 -11.29 12.90
CA ILE A 226 1.69 -9.83 12.88
C ILE A 226 2.58 -9.29 14.01
N GLY A 227 3.47 -8.34 13.70
CA GLY A 227 4.40 -7.77 14.67
C GLY A 227 5.41 -6.84 14.02
N GLN A 228 6.52 -6.58 14.73
CA GLN A 228 7.63 -5.82 14.20
C GLN A 228 8.32 -6.56 13.04
N PRO A 229 8.91 -5.85 12.05
CA PRO A 229 9.61 -6.50 10.95
C PRO A 229 10.63 -7.55 11.39
N ASP A 230 11.40 -7.28 12.43
CA ASP A 230 12.42 -8.19 12.95
C ASP A 230 11.86 -9.49 13.56
N GLU A 231 10.66 -9.44 14.09
CA GLU A 231 9.97 -10.57 14.71
C GLU A 231 9.30 -11.44 13.65
N VAL A 232 8.64 -10.80 12.67
CA VAL A 232 7.79 -11.47 11.67
C VAL A 232 8.59 -11.95 10.46
N LEU A 233 9.55 -11.15 9.97
CA LEU A 233 10.33 -11.47 8.76
C LEU A 233 11.52 -12.38 9.09
N THR A 234 11.25 -13.57 9.63
CA THR A 234 12.25 -14.59 9.93
C THR A 234 12.49 -15.52 8.72
N VAL A 235 13.63 -16.21 8.70
CA VAL A 235 13.93 -17.22 7.66
C VAL A 235 12.82 -18.28 7.58
N SER A 236 12.33 -18.76 8.73
CA SER A 236 11.26 -19.75 8.82
C SER A 236 9.96 -19.25 8.21
N ASN A 237 9.57 -18.01 8.53
CA ASN A 237 8.33 -17.42 8.04
C ASN A 237 8.40 -17.14 6.53
N ILE A 238 9.56 -16.66 6.04
CA ILE A 238 9.80 -16.47 4.59
C ILE A 238 9.71 -17.80 3.85
N GLU A 239 10.30 -18.86 4.38
CA GLU A 239 10.18 -20.19 3.79
C GLU A 239 8.72 -20.68 3.80
N THR A 240 8.04 -20.56 4.94
CA THR A 240 6.65 -20.97 5.08
C THR A 240 5.72 -20.25 4.11
N VAL A 241 5.88 -18.92 3.98
CA VAL A 241 4.94 -18.08 3.20
C VAL A 241 5.28 -18.10 1.71
N PHE A 242 6.55 -17.94 1.36
CA PHE A 242 6.97 -17.78 -0.04
C PHE A 242 7.53 -19.06 -0.66
N GLY A 243 7.81 -20.10 0.15
CA GLY A 243 8.48 -21.31 -0.34
C GLY A 243 9.92 -21.06 -0.81
N VAL A 244 10.61 -20.15 -0.12
CA VAL A 244 11.97 -19.73 -0.47
C VAL A 244 12.88 -19.85 0.73
N ASN A 245 13.97 -20.61 0.57
CA ASN A 245 15.07 -20.60 1.51
C ASN A 245 15.82 -19.26 1.37
N SER A 246 16.06 -18.57 2.46
CA SER A 246 16.63 -17.22 2.46
C SER A 246 17.67 -17.04 3.56
N ARG A 247 18.43 -15.96 3.50
CA ARG A 247 19.29 -15.45 4.56
C ARG A 247 18.93 -14.03 4.88
N ILE A 248 19.01 -13.65 6.14
CA ILE A 248 18.84 -12.26 6.58
C ILE A 248 20.24 -11.72 6.86
N LEU A 249 20.60 -10.67 6.12
CA LEU A 249 21.88 -9.99 6.29
C LEU A 249 21.65 -8.64 6.95
N SER A 250 22.53 -8.28 7.90
CA SER A 250 22.56 -6.95 8.51
C SER A 250 23.75 -6.18 7.95
N ILE A 251 23.48 -5.04 7.33
CA ILE A 251 24.49 -4.14 6.76
C ILE A 251 24.72 -3.04 7.77
N GLN A 252 25.90 -3.01 8.39
CA GLN A 252 26.29 -1.92 9.29
C GLN A 252 26.89 -0.77 8.48
N ASN A 253 26.14 0.29 8.30
CA ASN A 253 26.71 1.58 7.89
C ASN A 253 26.91 2.43 9.14
N GLY A 254 28.11 2.87 9.42
CA GLY A 254 28.61 3.44 10.67
C GLY A 254 27.85 4.59 11.33
N GLN A 255 26.62 4.92 10.92
CA GLN A 255 25.77 5.97 11.51
C GLN A 255 24.27 5.63 11.59
N SER A 256 23.82 4.45 11.17
CA SER A 256 22.40 4.07 11.24
C SER A 256 22.24 2.70 11.88
N SER A 257 21.13 2.47 12.59
CA SER A 257 20.67 1.14 12.97
C SER A 257 20.70 0.24 11.72
N GLY A 258 21.51 -0.84 11.75
CA GLY A 258 21.90 -1.60 10.56
C GLY A 258 20.72 -1.97 9.66
N LEU A 259 20.80 -1.62 8.38
CA LEU A 259 19.84 -2.02 7.38
C LEU A 259 19.84 -3.56 7.28
N LYS A 260 18.68 -4.19 7.46
CA LYS A 260 18.50 -5.61 7.21
C LYS A 260 17.96 -5.86 5.82
N THR A 261 18.35 -6.97 5.21
CA THR A 261 17.85 -7.41 3.91
C THR A 261 17.69 -8.91 3.86
N ILE A 262 16.61 -9.37 3.27
CA ILE A 262 16.35 -10.78 2.98
C ILE A 262 16.93 -11.08 1.61
N VAL A 263 17.85 -12.04 1.55
CA VAL A 263 18.48 -12.52 0.33
C VAL A 263 17.93 -13.91 0.03
N PRO A 264 17.16 -14.09 -1.05
CA PRO A 264 16.69 -15.41 -1.47
C PRO A 264 17.87 -16.26 -1.97
N VAL A 265 17.90 -17.55 -1.58
CA VAL A 265 18.96 -18.48 -1.95
C VAL A 265 18.46 -19.52 -2.94
N LYS A 266 17.36 -20.17 -2.65
CA LYS A 266 16.73 -21.18 -3.51
C LYS A 266 15.25 -21.35 -3.19
N THR A 267 14.45 -21.83 -4.15
CA THR A 267 13.07 -22.24 -3.89
C THR A 267 13.05 -23.59 -3.19
N THR A 268 12.09 -23.78 -2.26
CA THR A 268 11.87 -25.05 -1.55
C THR A 268 10.80 -25.92 -2.22
N LYS A 269 10.13 -25.40 -3.27
CA LYS A 269 9.11 -26.15 -4.03
C LYS A 269 9.73 -27.30 -4.79
N SER A 270 9.07 -28.47 -4.78
CA SER A 270 9.44 -29.62 -5.58
C SER A 270 9.33 -29.34 -7.10
N GLU A 271 10.02 -30.11 -7.94
CA GLU A 271 9.97 -29.92 -9.41
C GLU A 271 8.53 -30.03 -9.96
N SER A 272 7.69 -30.87 -9.37
CA SER A 272 6.27 -31.01 -9.74
C SER A 272 5.41 -29.77 -9.44
N GLU A 273 5.76 -28.97 -8.41
CA GLU A 273 5.07 -27.71 -8.08
C GLU A 273 5.59 -26.51 -8.88
N ARG A 274 6.73 -26.64 -9.57
CA ARG A 274 7.30 -25.58 -10.42
C ARG A 274 6.58 -25.45 -11.77
N MET A 275 6.00 -26.56 -12.30
CA MET A 275 5.28 -26.55 -13.57
C MET A 275 3.98 -25.76 -13.56
N VAL A 276 3.33 -25.59 -12.40
CA VAL A 276 2.03 -24.88 -12.26
C VAL A 276 2.20 -23.35 -12.27
N LEU A 277 3.40 -22.81 -12.25
CA LEU A 277 3.65 -21.36 -12.20
C LEU A 277 3.98 -20.75 -13.59
N CYS A 278 4.00 -21.54 -14.64
CA CYS A 278 4.33 -21.11 -16.01
C CYS A 278 3.12 -21.04 -16.96
N ASP A 279 1.92 -21.31 -16.48
CA ASP A 279 0.65 -21.08 -17.16
C ASP A 279 -0.08 -19.89 -16.47
#